data_f493e8b8f79e121da8cb3cf00fe0cc2e
#
_entry.id   f493e8b8f79e121da8cb3cf00fe0cc2e
#
_cell.length_a   1.000
_cell.length_b   1.000
_cell.length_c   1.000
_cell.angle_alpha   90.00
_cell.angle_beta   90.00
_cell.angle_gamma   90.00
#
_symmetry.space_group_name_H-M   'P 1'
#
loop_
_entity.id
_entity.type
_entity.pdbx_description
1 polymer ?
#
loop_
_entity_poly.entity_id
_entity_poly.type
_entity_poly.pdbx_seq_one_letter_code
_entity_poly.pdbx_strand_id
1 'polypeptide(L)' 'MTKFITLTKPVTVPAADLFSKPVVLPAGKRFKITDRDGIAIDGKTIFKRMAIVDGRFIDLDIPTDAVTKKTLENFKIN' A
#
# COMPACT_ATOMS: atom_id res chain seq x y z
N MET A 1 7.03 12.73 -5.62
CA MET A 1 7.25 11.65 -6.59
C MET A 1 6.17 10.60 -6.43
N THR A 2 5.52 10.23 -7.52
CA THR A 2 4.46 9.22 -7.47
C THR A 2 5.07 7.81 -7.46
N LYS A 3 4.62 6.99 -6.52
CA LYS A 3 5.08 5.61 -6.42
C LYS A 3 3.93 4.66 -6.70
N PHE A 4 4.23 3.61 -7.44
CA PHE A 4 3.25 2.57 -7.77
C PHE A 4 3.50 1.32 -6.96
N ILE A 5 2.40 0.70 -6.53
CA ILE A 5 2.41 -0.59 -5.86
C ILE A 5 1.66 -1.58 -6.75
N THR A 6 2.29 -2.71 -7.02
CA THR A 6 1.65 -3.80 -7.76
C THR A 6 1.61 -5.03 -6.86
N LEU A 7 0.42 -5.57 -6.65
CA LEU A 7 0.20 -6.70 -5.78
C LEU A 7 0.38 -8.03 -6.52
N THR A 8 0.97 -9.00 -5.86
CA THR A 8 1.11 -10.37 -6.36
C THR A 8 0.07 -11.31 -5.78
N LYS A 9 -0.60 -10.91 -4.71
CA LYS A 9 -1.66 -11.69 -4.08
C LYS A 9 -2.66 -10.75 -3.41
N PRO A 10 -3.89 -11.23 -3.09
CA PRO A 10 -4.88 -10.36 -2.46
C PRO A 10 -4.42 -9.89 -1.08
N VAL A 11 -4.72 -8.64 -0.76
CA VAL A 11 -4.42 -8.06 0.55
C VAL A 11 -5.67 -7.35 1.06
N THR A 12 -6.04 -7.63 2.30
CA THR A 12 -7.12 -6.93 2.98
C THR A 12 -6.52 -5.88 3.89
N VAL A 13 -6.93 -4.62 3.70
CA VAL A 13 -6.45 -3.50 4.51
C VAL A 13 -7.62 -2.87 5.24
N PRO A 14 -7.41 -2.40 6.49
CA PRO A 14 -8.48 -1.70 7.21
C PRO A 14 -8.73 -0.34 6.58
N ALA A 15 -10.00 0.10 6.60
CA ALA A 15 -10.31 1.47 6.27
C ALA A 15 -9.78 2.38 7.38
N ALA A 16 -9.40 3.61 7.02
CA ALA A 16 -8.85 4.56 7.99
C ALA A 16 -9.93 5.13 8.92
N ASP A 17 -11.20 5.03 8.56
CA ASP A 17 -12.28 5.50 9.42
C ASP A 17 -12.99 4.33 10.10
N LEU A 18 -13.63 4.63 11.25
CA LEU A 18 -14.26 3.61 12.09
C LEU A 18 -15.56 3.05 11.51
N PHE A 19 -16.12 3.69 10.51
CA PHE A 19 -17.44 3.34 9.97
C PHE A 19 -17.35 2.57 8.66
N SER A 20 -16.18 2.53 8.05
CA SER A 20 -16.00 1.86 6.79
C SER A 20 -15.50 0.43 6.97
N LYS A 21 -15.91 -0.44 6.06
CA LYS A 21 -15.48 -1.84 6.06
C LYS A 21 -14.05 -1.96 5.54
N PRO A 22 -13.32 -3.01 5.93
CA PRO A 22 -12.02 -3.30 5.33
C PRO A 22 -12.11 -3.39 3.81
N VAL A 23 -11.04 -3.00 3.15
CA VAL A 23 -10.96 -2.98 1.70
C VAL A 23 -10.09 -4.15 1.24
N VAL A 24 -10.60 -4.94 0.31
CA VAL A 24 -9.83 -6.02 -0.31
C VAL A 24 -9.18 -5.48 -1.58
N LEU A 25 -7.86 -5.56 -1.64
CA LEU A 25 -7.10 -5.21 -2.83
C LEU A 25 -6.74 -6.51 -3.55
N PRO A 26 -7.25 -6.73 -4.76
CA PRO A 26 -7.06 -8.01 -5.43
C PRO A 26 -5.64 -8.23 -5.95
N ALA A 27 -5.29 -9.48 -6.16
CA ALA A 27 -4.03 -9.83 -6.81
C ALA A 27 -3.96 -9.18 -8.20
N GLY A 28 -2.78 -8.72 -8.58
CA GLY A 28 -2.57 -8.05 -9.86
C GLY A 28 -2.97 -6.59 -9.87
N LYS A 29 -3.58 -6.08 -8.80
CA LYS A 29 -3.93 -4.67 -8.75
C LYS A 29 -2.69 -3.80 -8.69
N ARG A 30 -2.70 -2.77 -9.53
CA ARG A 30 -1.68 -1.72 -9.53
C ARG A 30 -2.34 -0.41 -9.12
N PHE A 31 -1.76 0.27 -8.15
CA PHE A 31 -2.26 1.56 -7.71
C PHE A 31 -1.11 2.49 -7.37
N LYS A 32 -1.39 3.77 -7.41
CA LYS A 32 -0.39 4.79 -7.08
C LYS A 32 -0.67 5.40 -5.73
N ILE A 33 0.40 5.74 -5.03
CA ILE A 33 0.34 6.53 -3.80
C ILE A 33 0.75 7.94 -4.16
N THR A 34 -0.17 8.88 -3.98
CA THR A 34 0.05 10.28 -4.34
C THR A 34 0.58 11.14 -3.21
N ASP A 35 0.63 10.57 -2.02
CA ASP A 35 1.00 11.28 -0.83
C ASP A 35 2.52 11.48 -0.74
N ARG A 36 2.94 12.64 -0.28
CA ARG A 36 4.34 13.00 -0.14
C ARG A 36 4.98 12.42 1.12
N ASP A 37 4.17 12.16 2.13
CA ASP A 37 4.69 11.76 3.42
C ASP A 37 5.13 10.31 3.40
N GLY A 38 6.27 10.10 4.02
CA GLY A 38 7.01 8.88 3.87
C GLY A 38 6.24 7.62 4.17
N ILE A 39 6.18 6.78 3.16
CA ILE A 39 5.77 5.40 3.34
C ILE A 39 6.94 4.70 4.01
N ALA A 40 6.68 4.11 5.16
CA ALA A 40 7.71 3.39 5.89
C ALA A 40 7.77 1.94 5.42
N ILE A 41 8.99 1.43 5.28
CA ILE A 41 9.23 0.01 5.07
C ILE A 41 10.05 -0.47 6.26
N ASP A 42 9.52 -1.42 7.00
CA ASP A 42 10.23 -1.99 8.15
C ASP A 42 10.89 -3.33 7.83
N GLY A 43 10.96 -3.69 6.57
CA GLY A 43 11.50 -4.96 6.10
C GLY A 43 10.45 -6.05 5.94
N LYS A 44 9.29 -5.90 6.54
CA LYS A 44 8.19 -6.87 6.49
C LYS A 44 6.94 -6.32 5.85
N THR A 45 6.66 -5.03 6.05
CA THR A 45 5.46 -4.39 5.54
C THR A 45 5.76 -3.04 4.94
N ILE A 46 4.94 -2.66 3.97
CA ILE A 46 4.86 -1.30 3.45
C ILE A 46 3.73 -0.63 4.21
N PHE A 47 4.06 0.39 4.98
CA PHE A 47 3.15 0.95 5.96
C PHE A 47 2.95 2.45 5.77
N LYS A 48 1.68 2.90 5.80
CA LYS A 48 1.34 4.31 5.85
C LYS A 48 -0.09 4.47 6.36
N ARG A 49 -0.27 5.32 7.36
CA ARG A 49 -1.61 5.64 7.85
C ARG A 49 -2.28 6.65 6.93
N MET A 50 -3.58 6.47 6.74
CA MET A 50 -4.43 7.39 5.97
C MET A 50 -3.91 7.64 4.56
N ALA A 51 -3.44 6.58 3.91
CA ALA A 51 -3.07 6.67 2.51
C ALA A 51 -4.31 6.80 1.64
N ILE A 52 -4.19 7.54 0.55
CA ILE A 52 -5.28 7.68 -0.41
C ILE A 52 -5.05 6.69 -1.55
N VAL A 53 -5.96 5.73 -1.66
CA VAL A 53 -5.93 4.72 -2.72
C VAL A 53 -7.31 4.70 -3.38
N ASP A 54 -7.35 4.92 -4.69
CA ASP A 54 -8.60 4.96 -5.46
C ASP A 54 -9.65 5.90 -4.84
N GLY A 55 -9.21 7.06 -4.32
CA GLY A 55 -10.08 8.04 -3.72
C GLY A 55 -10.57 7.70 -2.31
N ARG A 56 -10.04 6.66 -1.70
CA ARG A 56 -10.41 6.24 -0.35
C ARG A 56 -9.24 6.37 0.60
N PHE A 57 -9.53 6.75 1.84
CA PHE A 57 -8.55 6.73 2.92
C PHE A 57 -8.47 5.32 3.49
N ILE A 58 -7.29 4.74 3.46
CA ILE A 58 -7.02 3.44 4.05
C ILE A 58 -5.73 3.50 4.86
N ASP A 59 -5.61 2.60 5.82
CA ASP A 59 -4.34 2.37 6.50
C ASP A 59 -3.58 1.34 5.69
N LEU A 60 -2.57 1.81 4.97
CA LEU A 60 -1.76 0.93 4.13
C LEU A 60 -0.90 0.05 5.02
N ASP A 61 -1.05 -1.25 4.89
CA ASP A 61 -0.29 -2.24 5.63
C ASP A 61 -0.19 -3.49 4.75
N ILE A 62 0.79 -3.46 3.86
CA ILE A 62 0.94 -4.49 2.84
C ILE A 62 2.22 -5.27 3.12
N PRO A 63 2.11 -6.60 3.28
CA PRO A 63 3.31 -7.44 3.44
C PRO A 63 4.22 -7.29 2.23
N THR A 64 5.53 -7.24 2.47
CA THR A 64 6.50 -7.10 1.38
C THR A 64 6.51 -8.29 0.45
N ASP A 65 6.03 -9.45 0.91
CA ASP A 65 5.92 -10.65 0.07
C ASP A 65 4.67 -10.65 -0.82
N ALA A 66 3.80 -9.65 -0.67
CA ALA A 66 2.58 -9.52 -1.46
C ALA A 66 2.73 -8.52 -2.61
N VAL A 67 3.92 -8.03 -2.87
CA VAL A 67 4.19 -7.05 -3.93
C VAL A 67 5.27 -7.56 -4.87
N THR A 68 5.32 -6.96 -6.06
CA THR A 68 6.35 -7.30 -7.03
C THR A 68 7.72 -6.80 -6.58
N LYS A 69 8.76 -7.42 -7.12
CA LYS A 69 10.14 -7.02 -6.89
C LYS A 69 10.38 -5.56 -7.24
N LYS A 70 9.79 -5.12 -8.35
CA LYS A 70 9.92 -3.73 -8.79
C LYS A 70 9.30 -2.76 -7.79
N THR A 71 8.16 -3.12 -7.19
CA THR A 71 7.56 -2.32 -6.13
C THR A 71 8.50 -2.17 -4.95
N LEU A 72 9.10 -3.26 -4.49
CA LEU A 72 10.05 -3.21 -3.39
C LEU A 72 11.24 -2.30 -3.70
N GLU A 73 11.76 -2.37 -4.91
CA GLU A 73 12.87 -1.52 -5.33
C GLU A 73 12.51 -0.03 -5.30
N ASN A 74 11.27 0.29 -5.68
CA ASN A 74 10.79 1.67 -5.68
C ASN A 74 10.69 2.28 -4.28
N PHE A 75 10.53 1.43 -3.27
CA PHE A 75 10.40 1.88 -1.89
C PHE A 75 11.65 1.72 -1.05
N LYS A 76 12.68 1.08 -1.57
CA LYS A 76 13.94 0.99 -0.85
C LYS A 76 14.61 2.36 -0.78
N ILE A 77 14.92 2.76 0.44
CA ILE A 77 15.72 3.94 0.70
C ILE A 77 17.15 3.46 0.85
N ASN A 78 17.98 3.87 -0.05
CA ASN A 78 19.41 3.60 0.06
C ASN A 78 20.08 4.71 0.84
#